data_daae4061feff94e0891afb8ecaf29543
#
_entry.id   daae4061feff94e0891afb8ecaf29543
#
_cell.length_a   1.000
_cell.length_b   1.000
_cell.length_c   1.000
_cell.angle_alpha   90.00
_cell.angle_beta   90.00
_cell.angle_gamma   90.00
#
_symmetry.space_group_name_H-M   'P 1'
#
loop_
_entity.id
_entity.type
_entity.pdbx_description
1 polymer ?
#
loop_
_entity_poly.entity_id
_entity_poly.type
_entity_poly.pdbx_seq_one_letter_code
_entity_poly.pdbx_strand_id
1 'polypeptide(L)'
;EYIASSRALAVTGTHLSHANTRAAVLKALEYARRHGLRTALDIDYRPVLWGLTSLGDGETRFIESGPVTSQLQEVLHLFDLVVGTEEEFHIAGGSTDTLTALKNVRNATKATLVCKRGPMGCVVLEGDIPDSWDQVPLQQGVRVEVLNVLGAGDAFMSGLLRGWLNDEGWEQACRYANACGALVVSRHGCAPAMPTKVELDDYLLRAESVPRPDVDERLNHLH
;
A
#
# COMPACT_ATOMS: atom_id res chain seq x y z
N GLU A 1 4.63 15.82 22.42
CA GLU A 1 3.28 15.60 23.00
C GLU A 1 2.28 15.08 21.97
N TYR A 2 2.06 15.74 20.83
CA TYR A 2 1.05 15.35 19.83
C TYR A 2 1.27 13.92 19.30
N ILE A 3 2.48 13.55 18.86
CA ILE A 3 2.80 12.19 18.41
C ILE A 3 2.52 11.19 19.52
N ALA A 4 2.99 11.46 20.73
CA ALA A 4 2.85 10.55 21.88
C ALA A 4 1.38 10.29 22.29
N SER A 5 0.44 11.15 21.92
CA SER A 5 -0.99 10.98 22.17
C SER A 5 -1.70 10.18 21.07
N SER A 6 -1.00 9.81 20.00
CA SER A 6 -1.55 9.08 18.88
C SER A 6 -1.46 7.55 19.09
N ARG A 7 -2.23 6.78 18.33
CA ARG A 7 -2.15 5.30 18.32
C ARG A 7 -1.11 4.79 17.34
N ALA A 8 -0.86 5.54 16.28
CA ALA A 8 0.08 5.19 15.23
C ALA A 8 0.66 6.42 14.55
N LEU A 9 1.77 6.22 13.85
CA LEU A 9 2.36 7.15 12.91
C LEU A 9 2.40 6.50 11.52
N ALA A 10 1.68 7.08 10.57
CA ALA A 10 1.75 6.70 9.17
C ALA A 10 2.64 7.69 8.41
N VAL A 11 3.50 7.16 7.55
CA VAL A 11 4.47 7.90 6.72
C VAL A 11 4.29 7.48 5.27
N THR A 12 4.41 8.40 4.33
CA THR A 12 4.57 8.07 2.91
C THR A 12 6.02 8.24 2.49
N GLY A 13 6.49 7.38 1.58
CA GLY A 13 7.87 7.40 1.10
C GLY A 13 8.25 8.70 0.39
N THR A 14 7.27 9.44 -0.12
CA THR A 14 7.46 10.79 -0.67
C THR A 14 8.15 11.73 0.31
N HIS A 15 7.88 11.60 1.62
CA HIS A 15 8.51 12.41 2.66
C HIS A 15 10.00 12.07 2.88
N LEU A 16 10.46 10.94 2.36
CA LEU A 16 11.86 10.52 2.45
C LEU A 16 12.73 11.09 1.32
N SER A 17 12.10 11.62 0.26
CA SER A 17 12.78 12.11 -0.95
C SER A 17 13.60 13.40 -0.75
N HIS A 18 13.27 14.20 0.25
CA HIS A 18 13.94 15.47 0.52
C HIS A 18 14.59 15.48 1.91
N ALA A 19 15.82 15.95 2.03
CA ALA A 19 16.62 15.87 3.25
C ALA A 19 15.92 16.43 4.51
N ASN A 20 15.27 17.59 4.40
CA ASN A 20 14.61 18.22 5.54
C ASN A 20 13.36 17.44 5.99
N THR A 21 12.52 16.99 5.06
CA THR A 21 11.35 16.17 5.39
C THR A 21 11.76 14.81 5.91
N ARG A 22 12.80 14.19 5.33
CA ARG A 22 13.39 12.94 5.83
C ARG A 22 13.85 13.08 7.28
N ALA A 23 14.59 14.14 7.61
CA ALA A 23 15.04 14.38 8.98
C ALA A 23 13.87 14.53 9.97
N ALA A 24 12.80 15.24 9.56
CA ALA A 24 11.59 15.38 10.36
C ALA A 24 10.87 14.03 10.57
N VAL A 25 10.76 13.23 9.51
CA VAL A 25 10.17 11.87 9.58
C VAL A 25 10.96 10.97 10.51
N LEU A 26 12.30 10.93 10.40
CA LEU A 26 13.14 10.11 11.27
C LEU A 26 12.97 10.53 12.74
N LYS A 27 12.85 11.83 13.00
CA LYS A 27 12.59 12.33 14.35
C LYS A 27 11.20 11.93 14.85
N ALA A 28 10.19 11.99 13.99
CA ALA A 28 8.83 11.55 14.33
C ALA A 28 8.78 10.04 14.64
N LEU A 29 9.46 9.22 13.85
CA LEU A 29 9.60 7.78 14.08
C LEU A 29 10.32 7.46 15.40
N GLU A 30 11.37 8.21 15.73
CA GLU A 30 12.06 8.09 17.04
C GLU A 30 11.07 8.29 18.20
N TYR A 31 10.23 9.35 18.11
CA TYR A 31 9.20 9.60 19.12
C TYR A 31 8.13 8.52 19.14
N ALA A 32 7.63 8.10 17.98
CA ALA A 32 6.62 7.06 17.88
C ALA A 32 7.11 5.75 18.56
N ARG A 33 8.29 5.29 18.21
CA ARG A 33 8.89 4.08 18.80
C ARG A 33 9.15 4.20 20.28
N ARG A 34 9.64 5.36 20.76
CA ARG A 34 9.85 5.64 22.19
C ARG A 34 8.56 5.51 23.00
N HIS A 35 7.43 5.86 22.43
CA HIS A 35 6.11 5.81 23.05
C HIS A 35 5.29 4.56 22.70
N GLY A 36 5.88 3.58 22.01
CA GLY A 36 5.22 2.32 21.69
C GLY A 36 4.08 2.45 20.67
N LEU A 37 4.12 3.47 19.81
CA LEU A 37 3.14 3.64 18.75
C LEU A 37 3.41 2.67 17.62
N ARG A 38 2.35 2.20 16.97
CA ARG A 38 2.46 1.47 15.71
C ARG A 38 2.96 2.40 14.60
N THR A 39 3.80 1.88 13.72
CA THR A 39 4.40 2.66 12.62
C THR A 39 4.09 2.00 11.28
N ALA A 40 3.62 2.79 10.31
CA ALA A 40 3.28 2.31 8.98
C ALA A 40 3.92 3.16 7.88
N LEU A 41 4.41 2.52 6.83
CA LEU A 41 4.94 3.14 5.62
C LEU A 41 4.06 2.75 4.42
N ASP A 42 3.56 3.73 3.67
CA ASP A 42 3.20 3.54 2.27
C ASP A 42 4.41 3.96 1.43
N ILE A 43 4.93 3.06 0.61
CA ILE A 43 6.15 3.33 -0.17
C ILE A 43 5.94 4.53 -1.10
N ASP A 44 4.76 4.66 -1.71
CA ASP A 44 4.31 5.83 -2.50
C ASP A 44 5.47 6.46 -3.29
N TYR A 45 6.09 5.66 -4.15
CA TYR A 45 7.24 6.09 -4.93
C TYR A 45 6.84 7.01 -6.08
N ARG A 46 7.45 8.20 -6.12
CA ARG A 46 7.23 9.19 -7.18
C ARG A 46 8.58 9.69 -7.71
N PRO A 47 9.03 9.21 -8.87
CA PRO A 47 10.36 9.53 -9.42
C PRO A 47 10.68 11.03 -9.48
N VAL A 48 9.66 11.87 -9.80
CA VAL A 48 9.82 13.32 -9.87
C VAL A 48 10.26 13.95 -8.52
N LEU A 49 9.76 13.42 -7.41
CA LEU A 49 10.14 13.91 -6.08
C LEU A 49 11.55 13.48 -5.66
N TRP A 50 12.06 12.42 -6.28
CA TRP A 50 13.42 11.95 -6.09
C TRP A 50 14.41 12.56 -7.10
N GLY A 51 13.95 13.50 -7.93
CA GLY A 51 14.80 14.19 -8.93
C GLY A 51 15.21 13.30 -10.11
N LEU A 52 14.49 12.21 -10.36
CA LEU A 52 14.80 11.26 -11.44
C LEU A 52 14.09 11.59 -12.75
N THR A 53 13.08 12.45 -12.71
CA THR A 53 12.35 12.97 -13.88
C THR A 53 12.03 14.45 -13.69
N SER A 54 11.69 15.12 -14.79
CA SER A 54 11.22 16.51 -14.80
C SER A 54 9.69 16.57 -14.81
N LEU A 55 9.14 17.67 -14.29
CA LEU A 55 7.70 17.96 -14.43
C LEU A 55 7.37 18.07 -15.94
N GLY A 56 6.48 17.20 -16.42
CA GLY A 56 6.06 17.15 -17.83
C GLY A 56 6.58 15.95 -18.61
N ASP A 57 7.50 15.14 -18.07
CA ASP A 57 8.02 13.93 -18.74
C ASP A 57 7.01 12.75 -18.74
N GLY A 58 5.77 13.00 -18.33
CA GLY A 58 4.73 11.99 -18.22
C GLY A 58 4.73 11.26 -16.88
N GLU A 59 3.76 10.37 -16.67
CA GLU A 59 3.62 9.57 -15.46
C GLU A 59 4.46 8.28 -15.50
N THR A 60 5.77 8.38 -15.72
CA THR A 60 6.66 7.22 -15.56
C THR A 60 6.72 6.87 -14.08
N ARG A 61 6.04 5.78 -13.70
CA ARG A 61 5.94 5.36 -12.28
C ARG A 61 7.10 4.51 -11.81
N PHE A 62 7.82 3.89 -12.73
CA PHE A 62 8.97 3.05 -12.42
C PHE A 62 10.24 3.61 -13.05
N ILE A 63 11.17 4.06 -12.22
CA ILE A 63 12.55 4.38 -12.61
C ILE A 63 13.44 3.75 -11.56
N GLU A 64 14.20 2.73 -11.96
CA GLU A 64 15.15 2.07 -11.08
C GLU A 64 16.21 3.06 -10.61
N SER A 65 16.50 3.06 -9.32
CA SER A 65 17.49 3.93 -8.70
C SER A 65 18.10 3.28 -7.47
N GLY A 66 19.34 2.82 -7.59
CA GLY A 66 20.08 2.26 -6.44
C GLY A 66 20.15 3.19 -5.23
N PRO A 67 20.39 4.50 -5.39
CA PRO A 67 20.34 5.44 -4.28
C PRO A 67 18.97 5.50 -3.57
N VAL A 68 17.87 5.45 -4.32
CA VAL A 68 16.52 5.43 -3.73
C VAL A 68 16.28 4.13 -2.98
N THR A 69 16.62 3.00 -3.60
CA THR A 69 16.55 1.68 -2.95
C THR A 69 17.29 1.69 -1.62
N SER A 70 18.54 2.16 -1.60
CA SER A 70 19.35 2.22 -0.37
C SER A 70 18.70 3.11 0.70
N GLN A 71 18.20 4.29 0.33
CA GLN A 71 17.56 5.21 1.25
C GLN A 71 16.25 4.66 1.84
N LEU A 72 15.49 3.90 1.07
CA LEU A 72 14.28 3.20 1.56
C LEU A 72 14.69 2.08 2.52
N GLN A 73 15.63 1.22 2.14
CA GLN A 73 16.08 0.09 2.95
C GLN A 73 16.66 0.52 4.31
N GLU A 74 17.35 1.67 4.38
CA GLU A 74 17.85 2.23 5.63
C GLU A 74 16.76 2.47 6.69
N VAL A 75 15.53 2.72 6.29
CA VAL A 75 14.44 3.09 7.21
C VAL A 75 13.39 2.00 7.41
N LEU A 76 13.35 0.95 6.56
CA LEU A 76 12.33 -0.10 6.62
C LEU A 76 12.22 -0.77 8.00
N HIS A 77 13.33 -0.93 8.71
CA HIS A 77 13.36 -1.53 10.06
C HIS A 77 12.66 -0.70 11.15
N LEU A 78 12.28 0.54 10.83
CA LEU A 78 11.58 1.44 11.75
C LEU A 78 10.06 1.27 11.72
N PHE A 79 9.54 0.45 10.81
CA PHE A 79 8.11 0.27 10.60
C PHE A 79 7.63 -1.11 11.03
N ASP A 80 6.37 -1.17 11.48
CA ASP A 80 5.64 -2.40 11.81
C ASP A 80 4.82 -2.90 10.61
N LEU A 81 4.46 -1.98 9.70
CA LEU A 81 3.70 -2.24 8.48
C LEU A 81 4.32 -1.50 7.31
N VAL A 82 4.57 -2.19 6.19
CA VAL A 82 5.04 -1.61 4.93
C VAL A 82 4.08 -1.98 3.81
N VAL A 83 3.55 -0.98 3.13
CA VAL A 83 2.55 -1.13 2.06
C VAL A 83 3.12 -0.56 0.77
N GLY A 84 2.87 -1.22 -0.35
CA GLY A 84 3.30 -0.74 -1.66
C GLY A 84 2.66 -1.54 -2.79
N THR A 85 2.74 -1.04 -4.02
CA THR A 85 2.45 -1.80 -5.23
C THR A 85 3.60 -2.75 -5.56
N GLU A 86 3.42 -3.65 -6.52
CA GLU A 86 4.51 -4.52 -7.00
C GLU A 86 5.70 -3.66 -7.47
N GLU A 87 5.44 -2.60 -8.26
CA GLU A 87 6.49 -1.70 -8.75
C GLU A 87 7.18 -0.92 -7.63
N GLU A 88 6.44 -0.50 -6.61
CA GLU A 88 7.02 0.17 -5.44
C GLU A 88 7.91 -0.78 -4.63
N PHE A 89 7.55 -2.05 -4.53
CA PHE A 89 8.41 -3.08 -3.95
C PHE A 89 9.63 -3.36 -4.83
N HIS A 90 9.52 -3.29 -6.17
CA HIS A 90 10.69 -3.38 -7.05
C HIS A 90 11.72 -2.29 -6.72
N ILE A 91 11.26 -1.05 -6.51
CA ILE A 91 12.15 0.05 -6.11
C ILE A 91 12.74 -0.20 -4.73
N ALA A 92 11.93 -0.54 -3.74
CA ALA A 92 12.41 -0.74 -2.37
C ALA A 92 13.34 -1.96 -2.24
N GLY A 93 13.11 -3.00 -3.03
CA GLY A 93 13.90 -4.24 -3.03
C GLY A 93 15.04 -4.26 -4.05
N GLY A 94 15.09 -3.31 -4.99
CA GLY A 94 16.13 -3.25 -6.02
C GLY A 94 16.10 -4.45 -6.98
N SER A 95 14.92 -4.91 -7.37
CA SER A 95 14.74 -6.02 -8.32
C SER A 95 13.42 -5.84 -9.07
N THR A 96 13.38 -6.21 -10.36
CA THR A 96 12.16 -6.22 -11.18
C THR A 96 11.35 -7.52 -11.02
N ASP A 97 11.92 -8.54 -10.40
CA ASP A 97 11.19 -9.73 -9.96
C ASP A 97 10.57 -9.48 -8.58
N THR A 98 9.25 -9.52 -8.50
CA THR A 98 8.52 -9.10 -7.30
C THR A 98 8.83 -9.95 -6.07
N LEU A 99 8.96 -11.28 -6.22
CA LEU A 99 9.28 -12.14 -5.08
C LEU A 99 10.71 -11.91 -4.59
N THR A 100 11.66 -11.71 -5.50
CA THR A 100 13.03 -11.31 -5.16
C THR A 100 13.07 -9.96 -4.47
N ALA A 101 12.34 -8.96 -4.99
CA ALA A 101 12.23 -7.65 -4.37
C ALA A 101 11.67 -7.72 -2.95
N LEU A 102 10.59 -8.48 -2.75
CA LEU A 102 9.99 -8.71 -1.43
C LEU A 102 10.95 -9.42 -0.48
N LYS A 103 11.74 -10.41 -0.95
CA LYS A 103 12.79 -11.06 -0.16
C LYS A 103 13.87 -10.06 0.28
N ASN A 104 14.30 -9.17 -0.62
CA ASN A 104 15.27 -8.13 -0.31
C ASN A 104 14.71 -7.14 0.73
N VAL A 105 13.45 -6.72 0.59
CA VAL A 105 12.77 -5.88 1.59
C VAL A 105 12.66 -6.62 2.93
N ARG A 106 12.29 -7.91 2.92
CA ARG A 106 12.21 -8.73 4.14
C ARG A 106 13.54 -8.82 4.88
N ASN A 107 14.66 -8.86 4.17
CA ASN A 107 15.99 -8.85 4.79
C ASN A 107 16.28 -7.53 5.56
N ALA A 108 15.63 -6.43 5.18
CA ALA A 108 15.79 -5.11 5.80
C ALA A 108 14.75 -4.83 6.91
N THR A 109 13.67 -5.63 7.03
CA THR A 109 12.62 -5.39 8.01
C THR A 109 11.89 -6.66 8.45
N LYS A 110 11.34 -6.62 9.67
CA LYS A 110 10.42 -7.62 10.20
C LYS A 110 8.94 -7.17 10.11
N ALA A 111 8.69 -6.01 9.51
CA ALA A 111 7.34 -5.48 9.32
C ALA A 111 6.43 -6.45 8.57
N THR A 112 5.14 -6.38 8.80
CA THR A 112 4.18 -6.99 7.85
C THR A 112 4.26 -6.24 6.53
N LEU A 113 4.40 -6.98 5.41
CA LEU A 113 4.39 -6.40 4.08
C LEU A 113 3.02 -6.61 3.44
N VAL A 114 2.44 -5.55 2.90
CA VAL A 114 1.19 -5.62 2.13
C VAL A 114 1.47 -5.17 0.70
N CYS A 115 1.44 -6.13 -0.23
CA CYS A 115 1.69 -5.87 -1.64
C CYS A 115 0.37 -5.68 -2.38
N LYS A 116 0.13 -4.47 -2.88
CA LYS A 116 -1.03 -4.10 -3.70
C LYS A 116 -0.82 -4.64 -5.12
N ARG A 117 -1.83 -5.34 -5.66
CA ARG A 117 -1.80 -5.98 -6.98
C ARG A 117 -2.91 -5.46 -7.90
N GLY A 118 -3.22 -4.18 -7.77
CA GLY A 118 -4.24 -3.50 -8.57
C GLY A 118 -5.61 -4.18 -8.49
N PRO A 119 -6.26 -4.48 -9.63
CA PRO A 119 -7.59 -5.11 -9.66
C PRO A 119 -7.65 -6.49 -9.01
N MET A 120 -6.53 -7.20 -8.91
CA MET A 120 -6.46 -8.50 -8.24
C MET A 120 -6.61 -8.40 -6.72
N GLY A 121 -6.34 -7.23 -6.13
CA GLY A 121 -6.40 -7.01 -4.69
C GLY A 121 -5.03 -6.86 -4.06
N CYS A 122 -4.75 -7.60 -2.99
CA CYS A 122 -3.47 -7.53 -2.29
C CYS A 122 -3.09 -8.85 -1.63
N VAL A 123 -1.83 -8.97 -1.23
CA VAL A 123 -1.32 -10.06 -0.42
C VAL A 123 -0.69 -9.52 0.85
N VAL A 124 -0.77 -10.28 1.95
CA VAL A 124 -0.18 -9.95 3.24
C VAL A 124 0.89 -10.98 3.57
N LEU A 125 2.06 -10.50 3.92
CA LEU A 125 3.26 -11.30 4.18
C LEU A 125 3.81 -10.94 5.56
N GLU A 126 3.57 -11.79 6.56
CA GLU A 126 4.00 -11.57 7.95
C GLU A 126 5.36 -12.24 8.27
N GLY A 127 5.64 -13.35 7.62
CA GLY A 127 6.88 -14.14 7.80
C GLY A 127 7.79 -14.09 6.58
N ASP A 128 8.45 -15.22 6.32
CA ASP A 128 9.32 -15.40 5.16
C ASP A 128 8.55 -15.23 3.85
N ILE A 129 9.23 -14.73 2.83
CA ILE A 129 8.63 -14.57 1.52
C ILE A 129 8.68 -15.91 0.78
N PRO A 130 7.55 -16.42 0.29
CA PRO A 130 7.49 -17.69 -0.41
C PRO A 130 8.22 -17.66 -1.75
N ASP A 131 8.48 -18.84 -2.29
CA ASP A 131 9.13 -18.99 -3.61
C ASP A 131 8.14 -18.87 -4.78
N SER A 132 6.83 -18.98 -4.50
CA SER A 132 5.76 -18.86 -5.50
C SER A 132 4.55 -18.13 -4.93
N TRP A 133 3.87 -17.38 -5.80
CA TRP A 133 2.60 -16.70 -5.47
C TRP A 133 1.47 -17.68 -5.09
N ASP A 134 1.50 -18.90 -5.58
CA ASP A 134 0.50 -19.94 -5.25
C ASP A 134 0.48 -20.30 -3.76
N GLN A 135 1.54 -19.94 -3.04
CA GLN A 135 1.68 -20.18 -1.60
C GLN A 135 1.13 -19.02 -0.75
N VAL A 136 0.68 -17.94 -1.37
CA VAL A 136 0.21 -16.74 -0.67
C VAL A 136 -1.29 -16.55 -0.87
N PRO A 137 -2.09 -16.52 0.20
CA PRO A 137 -3.50 -16.20 0.09
C PRO A 137 -3.73 -14.80 -0.50
N LEU A 138 -4.42 -14.75 -1.62
CA LEU A 138 -4.80 -13.50 -2.26
C LEU A 138 -6.04 -12.92 -1.58
N GLN A 139 -5.93 -11.70 -1.07
CA GLN A 139 -7.06 -10.90 -0.61
C GLN A 139 -7.70 -10.21 -1.82
N GLN A 140 -8.73 -10.84 -2.37
CA GLN A 140 -9.31 -10.44 -3.65
C GLN A 140 -9.77 -8.98 -3.69
N GLY A 141 -9.43 -8.30 -4.79
CA GLY A 141 -9.90 -6.97 -5.10
C GLY A 141 -11.40 -6.95 -5.46
N VAL A 142 -11.93 -5.74 -5.53
CA VAL A 142 -13.32 -5.52 -5.96
C VAL A 142 -13.30 -4.99 -7.39
N ARG A 143 -14.02 -5.64 -8.29
CA ARG A 143 -14.14 -5.19 -9.68
C ARG A 143 -15.12 -4.03 -9.78
N VAL A 144 -14.66 -2.93 -10.33
CA VAL A 144 -15.46 -1.72 -10.60
C VAL A 144 -15.07 -1.11 -11.93
N GLU A 145 -15.93 -0.28 -12.46
CA GLU A 145 -15.57 0.61 -13.57
C GLU A 145 -14.63 1.69 -13.06
N VAL A 146 -13.47 1.83 -13.69
CA VAL A 146 -12.44 2.79 -13.29
C VAL A 146 -12.63 4.09 -14.06
N LEU A 147 -13.00 5.15 -13.35
CA LEU A 147 -13.11 6.51 -13.90
C LEU A 147 -11.82 7.30 -13.71
N ASN A 148 -11.10 7.04 -12.64
CA ASN A 148 -9.87 7.72 -12.31
C ASN A 148 -9.06 6.90 -11.28
N VAL A 149 -7.74 6.95 -11.32
CA VAL A 149 -6.87 6.18 -10.41
C VAL A 149 -6.25 7.03 -9.30
N LEU A 150 -6.47 8.34 -9.33
CA LEU A 150 -5.85 9.26 -8.37
C LEU A 150 -6.45 9.05 -6.96
N GLY A 151 -5.59 8.84 -5.97
CA GLY A 151 -5.99 8.60 -4.59
C GLY A 151 -6.35 7.14 -4.26
N ALA A 152 -6.26 6.21 -5.22
CA ALA A 152 -6.55 4.79 -4.98
C ALA A 152 -5.66 4.20 -3.85
N GLY A 153 -4.36 4.53 -3.87
CA GLY A 153 -3.40 4.10 -2.83
C GLY A 153 -3.74 4.66 -1.47
N ASP A 154 -4.05 5.96 -1.39
CA ASP A 154 -4.42 6.63 -0.13
C ASP A 154 -5.70 6.05 0.46
N ALA A 155 -6.70 5.78 -0.39
CA ALA A 155 -7.95 5.14 0.01
C ALA A 155 -7.73 3.71 0.51
N PHE A 156 -6.94 2.93 -0.24
CA PHE A 156 -6.53 1.58 0.18
C PHE A 156 -5.85 1.64 1.56
N MET A 157 -4.85 2.51 1.72
CA MET A 157 -4.12 2.66 2.99
C MET A 157 -5.04 3.06 4.14
N SER A 158 -6.01 3.94 3.92
CA SER A 158 -6.97 4.37 4.95
C SER A 158 -7.83 3.21 5.44
N GLY A 159 -8.35 2.39 4.52
CA GLY A 159 -9.12 1.18 4.85
C GLY A 159 -8.28 0.13 5.58
N LEU A 160 -7.05 -0.10 5.11
CA LEU A 160 -6.11 -1.03 5.73
C LEU A 160 -5.77 -0.61 7.17
N LEU A 161 -5.41 0.65 7.38
CA LEU A 161 -5.09 1.19 8.69
C LEU A 161 -6.26 1.11 9.66
N ARG A 162 -7.50 1.31 9.18
CA ARG A 162 -8.69 1.16 10.02
C ARG A 162 -8.76 -0.24 10.63
N GLY A 163 -8.68 -1.28 9.81
CA GLY A 163 -8.74 -2.66 10.29
C GLY A 163 -7.54 -3.03 11.16
N TRP A 164 -6.34 -2.66 10.70
CA TRP A 164 -5.09 -2.95 11.42
C TRP A 164 -5.03 -2.29 12.81
N LEU A 165 -5.44 -1.04 12.93
CA LEU A 165 -5.42 -0.30 14.21
C LEU A 165 -6.52 -0.73 15.18
N ASN A 166 -7.55 -1.42 14.69
CA ASN A 166 -8.60 -1.98 15.52
C ASN A 166 -8.44 -3.49 15.79
N ASP A 167 -7.32 -4.08 15.34
CA ASP A 167 -7.00 -5.50 15.51
C ASP A 167 -8.09 -6.44 14.94
N GLU A 168 -8.70 -6.04 13.80
CA GLU A 168 -9.80 -6.77 13.16
C GLU A 168 -9.33 -7.94 12.28
N GLY A 169 -8.01 -8.21 12.25
CA GLY A 169 -7.38 -9.22 11.40
C GLY A 169 -7.15 -8.75 9.96
N TRP A 170 -6.23 -9.45 9.28
CA TRP A 170 -5.78 -9.03 7.93
C TRP A 170 -6.86 -9.20 6.87
N GLU A 171 -7.67 -10.25 6.96
CA GLU A 171 -8.77 -10.46 6.01
C GLU A 171 -9.73 -9.24 6.02
N GLN A 172 -10.17 -8.83 7.19
CA GLN A 172 -11.08 -7.68 7.32
C GLN A 172 -10.39 -6.35 6.96
N ALA A 173 -9.14 -6.16 7.37
CA ALA A 173 -8.37 -4.97 7.02
C ALA A 173 -8.18 -4.83 5.51
N CYS A 174 -7.83 -5.91 4.81
CA CYS A 174 -7.68 -5.92 3.35
C CYS A 174 -9.03 -5.76 2.64
N ARG A 175 -10.11 -6.29 3.21
CA ARG A 175 -11.47 -6.10 2.69
C ARG A 175 -11.86 -4.61 2.69
N TYR A 176 -11.59 -3.89 3.78
CA TYR A 176 -11.78 -2.44 3.83
C TYR A 176 -10.89 -1.72 2.83
N ALA A 177 -9.62 -2.09 2.76
CA ALA A 177 -8.64 -1.49 1.88
C ALA A 177 -9.05 -1.60 0.40
N ASN A 178 -9.37 -2.81 -0.05
CA ASN A 178 -9.80 -3.08 -1.42
C ASN A 178 -11.11 -2.36 -1.76
N ALA A 179 -12.08 -2.31 -0.83
CA ALA A 179 -13.34 -1.61 -1.03
C ALA A 179 -13.16 -0.09 -1.08
N CYS A 180 -12.32 0.50 -0.22
CA CYS A 180 -12.00 1.93 -0.27
C CYS A 180 -11.33 2.31 -1.60
N GLY A 181 -10.35 1.53 -2.06
CA GLY A 181 -9.69 1.72 -3.35
C GLY A 181 -10.69 1.65 -4.51
N ALA A 182 -11.56 0.64 -4.52
CA ALA A 182 -12.60 0.46 -5.54
C ALA A 182 -13.59 1.64 -5.58
N LEU A 183 -14.05 2.11 -4.42
CA LEU A 183 -14.95 3.26 -4.34
C LEU A 183 -14.32 4.53 -4.89
N VAL A 184 -13.05 4.81 -4.56
CA VAL A 184 -12.36 6.01 -5.06
C VAL A 184 -12.17 5.96 -6.57
N VAL A 185 -11.70 4.84 -7.12
CA VAL A 185 -11.45 4.76 -8.58
C VAL A 185 -12.73 4.78 -9.42
N SER A 186 -13.89 4.48 -8.83
CA SER A 186 -15.20 4.55 -9.47
C SER A 186 -15.87 5.93 -9.38
N ARG A 187 -15.17 6.93 -8.85
CA ARG A 187 -15.68 8.30 -8.65
C ARG A 187 -14.76 9.34 -9.27
N HIS A 188 -15.29 10.54 -9.50
CA HIS A 188 -14.48 11.67 -9.93
C HIS A 188 -13.80 12.36 -8.74
N GLY A 189 -12.54 12.71 -8.92
CA GLY A 189 -11.74 13.40 -7.93
C GLY A 189 -10.87 12.45 -7.08
N CYS A 190 -10.16 13.01 -6.11
CA CYS A 190 -9.30 12.29 -5.17
C CYS A 190 -9.88 12.41 -3.76
N ALA A 191 -9.56 13.48 -3.02
CA ALA A 191 -10.07 13.66 -1.67
C ALA A 191 -11.61 13.69 -1.56
N PRO A 192 -12.36 14.35 -2.49
CA PRO A 192 -13.83 14.29 -2.47
C PRO A 192 -14.41 12.90 -2.77
N ALA A 193 -13.64 12.02 -3.40
CA ALA A 193 -14.04 10.66 -3.74
C ALA A 193 -13.85 9.66 -2.59
N MET A 194 -13.11 10.04 -1.54
CA MET A 194 -12.86 9.17 -0.39
C MET A 194 -14.15 8.77 0.30
N PRO A 195 -14.38 7.45 0.53
CA PRO A 195 -15.60 6.99 1.16
C PRO A 195 -15.67 7.35 2.63
N THR A 196 -16.86 7.67 3.09
CA THR A 196 -17.16 7.70 4.51
C THR A 196 -17.30 6.28 5.06
N LYS A 197 -17.23 6.13 6.38
CA LYS A 197 -17.48 4.82 7.02
C LYS A 197 -18.85 4.24 6.64
N VAL A 198 -19.88 5.08 6.60
CA VAL A 198 -21.25 4.65 6.26
C VAL A 198 -21.33 4.12 4.84
N GLU A 199 -20.71 4.82 3.88
CA GLU A 199 -20.66 4.37 2.48
C GLU A 199 -19.87 3.06 2.33
N LEU A 200 -18.75 2.93 3.04
CA LEU A 200 -17.97 1.69 3.05
C LEU A 200 -18.76 0.51 3.60
N ASP A 201 -19.43 0.69 4.73
CA ASP A 201 -20.23 -0.35 5.37
C ASP A 201 -21.41 -0.79 4.46
N ASP A 202 -22.13 0.16 3.85
CA ASP A 202 -23.21 -0.12 2.89
C ASP A 202 -22.69 -0.84 1.65
N TYR A 203 -21.55 -0.40 1.11
CA TYR A 203 -20.92 -1.02 -0.05
C TYR A 203 -20.54 -2.49 0.23
N LEU A 204 -19.95 -2.76 1.36
CA LEU A 204 -19.56 -4.11 1.77
C LEU A 204 -20.76 -5.04 1.99
N LEU A 205 -21.84 -4.53 2.58
CA LEU A 205 -23.09 -5.28 2.74
C LEU A 205 -23.72 -5.64 1.39
N ARG A 206 -23.72 -4.71 0.43
CA ARG A 206 -24.22 -4.98 -0.93
C ARG A 206 -23.34 -5.97 -1.68
N ALA A 207 -22.04 -5.87 -1.54
CA ALA A 207 -21.09 -6.79 -2.17
C ALA A 207 -21.25 -8.25 -1.69
N GLU A 208 -21.72 -8.45 -0.45
CA GLU A 208 -22.04 -9.78 0.08
C GLU A 208 -23.35 -10.33 -0.48
N SER A 209 -24.32 -9.45 -0.79
CA SER A 209 -25.65 -9.85 -1.27
C SER A 209 -25.71 -10.17 -2.77
N VAL A 210 -24.70 -9.78 -3.54
CA VAL A 210 -24.61 -10.08 -4.99
C VAL A 210 -23.79 -11.36 -5.18
N PRO A 211 -24.37 -12.45 -5.74
CA PRO A 211 -23.60 -13.64 -6.10
C PRO A 211 -22.45 -13.22 -7.02
N ARG A 212 -21.23 -13.54 -6.67
CA ARG A 212 -20.06 -13.30 -7.53
C ARG A 212 -20.25 -14.12 -8.80
N PRO A 213 -20.34 -13.53 -10.00
CA PRO A 213 -20.35 -14.32 -11.22
C PRO A 213 -19.03 -15.06 -11.27
N ASP A 214 -19.08 -16.40 -11.44
CA ASP A 214 -17.92 -17.25 -11.58
C ASP A 214 -16.99 -16.68 -12.65
N VAL A 215 -15.76 -16.43 -12.28
CA VAL A 215 -14.79 -15.68 -13.10
C VAL A 215 -14.39 -16.51 -14.33
N ASP A 216 -14.56 -17.83 -14.29
CA ASP A 216 -14.08 -18.75 -15.33
C ASP A 216 -14.96 -18.78 -16.58
N GLU A 217 -16.26 -18.56 -16.51
CA GLU A 217 -17.12 -18.68 -17.70
C GLU A 217 -17.07 -17.51 -18.68
N ARG A 218 -16.63 -16.32 -18.26
CA ARG A 218 -16.58 -15.13 -19.13
C ARG A 218 -15.22 -14.85 -19.79
N LEU A 219 -14.16 -15.53 -19.37
CA LEU A 219 -12.82 -15.36 -19.96
C LEU A 219 -12.46 -16.45 -20.98
N ASN A 220 -13.23 -17.55 -21.06
CA ASN A 220 -12.98 -18.67 -21.99
C ASN A 220 -13.21 -18.36 -23.48
N HIS A 221 -13.71 -17.19 -23.84
CA HIS A 221 -13.92 -16.79 -25.24
C HIS A 221 -13.02 -15.62 -25.68
N LEU A 222 -11.99 -15.28 -24.91
CA LEU A 222 -10.99 -14.28 -25.28
C LEU A 222 -9.62 -14.90 -25.63
N HIS A 223 -9.59 -16.21 -25.92
CA HIS A 223 -8.42 -16.92 -26.46
C HIS A 223 -8.68 -17.34 -27.90
#